data_2b0c6ae257ab7b4ee107689a11f171f2
#
_entry.id   2b0c6ae257ab7b4ee107689a11f171f2
#
_cell.length_a   1.000
_cell.length_b   1.000
_cell.length_c   1.000
_cell.angle_alpha   90.00
_cell.angle_beta   90.00
_cell.angle_gamma   90.00
#
_symmetry.space_group_name_H-M   'P 1'
#
loop_
_entity.id
_entity.type
_entity.pdbx_description
1 polymer ?
#
loop_
_entity_poly.entity_id
_entity_poly.type
_entity_poly.pdbx_seq_one_letter_code
_entity_poly.pdbx_strand_id
1 'polypeptide(L)'
;PWNGYNFEDSILISERVVKEDRFTSIHIQEMVCIARDTKLGPEEITADIPNIGESALSKLDETGMVYVGAEVQAGDILVGKVTPKSETQLSPEEKLLRAIFGEKAADVKDSSLRVPSGVVGTVIDVQVFTREGVEKDARAAEIEKLMLDAVKKDIDDEWRVRQESVYGRVSKLLIGNKLA
;
A
#
# COMPACT_ATOMS: atom_id res chain seq x y z
N PRO A 1 44.84 1.37 1.66
CA PRO A 1 44.29 0.96 2.96
C PRO A 1 44.61 2.01 4.05
N TRP A 2 43.59 2.33 4.86
CA TRP A 2 43.72 3.30 5.95
C TRP A 2 43.31 2.67 7.30
N ASN A 3 44.28 2.18 8.05
CA ASN A 3 44.09 1.51 9.34
C ASN A 3 43.05 0.39 9.35
N GLY A 4 42.81 -0.25 8.21
CA GLY A 4 41.79 -1.30 8.05
C GLY A 4 40.35 -0.84 7.94
N TYR A 5 40.06 0.47 8.08
CA TYR A 5 38.69 0.98 8.03
C TYR A 5 38.05 0.97 6.63
N ASN A 6 38.86 0.80 5.59
CA ASN A 6 38.39 0.62 4.21
C ASN A 6 38.85 -0.75 3.64
N PHE A 7 38.89 -1.78 4.51
CA PHE A 7 39.26 -3.14 4.12
C PHE A 7 38.15 -3.78 3.30
N GLU A 8 38.52 -4.48 2.22
CA GLU A 8 37.62 -5.10 1.23
C GLU A 8 36.63 -4.09 0.63
N ASP A 9 35.31 -4.33 0.76
CA ASP A 9 34.25 -3.52 0.17
C ASP A 9 33.83 -2.34 1.06
N SER A 10 34.49 -2.15 2.21
CA SER A 10 34.18 -1.05 3.11
C SER A 10 34.70 0.30 2.57
N ILE A 11 33.89 1.33 2.77
CA ILE A 11 34.20 2.69 2.32
C ILE A 11 34.19 3.62 3.53
N LEU A 12 35.28 4.41 3.66
CA LEU A 12 35.38 5.46 4.66
C LEU A 12 34.86 6.77 4.05
N ILE A 13 33.86 7.36 4.69
CA ILE A 13 33.27 8.62 4.25
C ILE A 13 33.45 9.72 5.29
N SER A 14 33.48 10.96 4.85
CA SER A 14 33.56 12.14 5.73
C SER A 14 32.21 12.32 6.48
N GLU A 15 32.32 12.74 7.75
CA GLU A 15 31.12 13.12 8.55
C GLU A 15 30.28 14.22 7.88
N ARG A 16 30.90 15.06 7.11
CA ARG A 16 30.25 16.12 6.33
C ARG A 16 29.22 15.56 5.32
N VAL A 17 29.49 14.38 4.72
CA VAL A 17 28.57 13.71 3.79
C VAL A 17 27.26 13.40 4.48
N VAL A 18 27.32 12.96 5.74
CA VAL A 18 26.13 12.65 6.56
C VAL A 18 25.43 13.93 7.01
N LYS A 19 26.16 14.93 7.48
CA LYS A 19 25.61 16.20 7.97
C LYS A 19 24.93 17.03 6.87
N GLU A 20 25.48 17.01 5.66
CA GLU A 20 24.94 17.74 4.52
C GLU A 20 23.94 16.91 3.70
N ASP A 21 23.57 15.72 4.18
CA ASP A 21 22.61 14.82 3.53
C ASP A 21 22.96 14.52 2.05
N ARG A 22 24.28 14.33 1.80
CA ARG A 22 24.81 14.02 0.47
C ARG A 22 24.62 12.56 0.14
N PHE A 23 24.30 12.25 -1.10
CA PHE A 23 24.06 10.90 -1.61
C PHE A 23 22.87 10.16 -0.97
N THR A 24 22.04 10.86 -0.25
CA THR A 24 20.80 10.29 0.26
C THR A 24 19.87 9.95 -0.90
N SER A 25 19.34 8.76 -0.90
CA SER A 25 18.41 8.28 -1.92
C SER A 25 17.09 7.83 -1.32
N ILE A 26 16.03 7.97 -2.08
CA ILE A 26 14.69 7.48 -1.73
C ILE A 26 14.43 6.24 -2.58
N HIS A 27 14.05 5.15 -1.92
CA HIS A 27 13.67 3.91 -2.57
C HIS A 27 12.18 3.69 -2.37
N ILE A 28 11.45 3.56 -3.48
CA ILE A 28 10.03 3.23 -3.46
C ILE A 28 9.90 1.78 -3.90
N GLN A 29 9.29 0.95 -3.04
CA GLN A 29 9.03 -0.46 -3.32
C GLN A 29 7.53 -0.68 -3.46
N GLU A 30 7.13 -1.31 -4.53
CA GLU A 30 5.77 -1.74 -4.76
C GLU A 30 5.60 -3.19 -4.30
N MET A 31 4.57 -3.44 -3.49
CA MET A 31 4.21 -4.76 -3.01
C MET A 31 2.78 -5.08 -3.42
N VAL A 32 2.61 -6.19 -4.14
CA VAL A 32 1.33 -6.59 -4.72
C VAL A 32 0.76 -7.79 -3.99
N CYS A 33 -0.49 -7.70 -3.58
CA CYS A 33 -1.27 -8.81 -3.04
C CYS A 33 -2.45 -9.11 -3.97
N ILE A 34 -2.63 -10.37 -4.31
CA ILE A 34 -3.72 -10.80 -5.20
C ILE A 34 -4.56 -11.83 -4.45
N ALA A 35 -5.85 -11.60 -4.32
CA ALA A 35 -6.82 -12.59 -3.88
C ALA A 35 -7.25 -13.44 -5.09
N ARG A 36 -7.11 -14.75 -4.99
CA ARG A 36 -7.39 -15.72 -6.05
C ARG A 36 -8.53 -16.65 -5.68
N ASP A 37 -9.24 -17.12 -6.68
CA ASP A 37 -10.18 -18.22 -6.48
C ASP A 37 -9.42 -19.54 -6.36
N THR A 38 -9.64 -20.25 -5.26
CA THR A 38 -9.07 -21.58 -5.02
C THR A 38 -10.15 -22.65 -5.16
N LYS A 39 -9.74 -23.91 -5.28
CA LYS A 39 -10.70 -25.06 -5.32
C LYS A 39 -11.53 -25.20 -4.06
N LEU A 40 -11.09 -24.61 -2.95
CA LEU A 40 -11.74 -24.66 -1.63
C LEU A 40 -12.61 -23.44 -1.34
N GLY A 41 -12.55 -22.44 -2.18
CA GLY A 41 -13.23 -21.15 -2.05
C GLY A 41 -12.32 -19.99 -2.45
N PRO A 42 -12.87 -18.78 -2.56
CA PRO A 42 -12.09 -17.59 -2.86
C PRO A 42 -11.18 -17.23 -1.66
N GLU A 43 -10.01 -16.67 -1.94
CA GLU A 43 -9.22 -15.96 -0.93
C GLU A 43 -9.89 -14.63 -0.63
N GLU A 44 -9.85 -14.21 0.62
CA GLU A 44 -10.45 -12.95 1.06
C GLU A 44 -9.41 -12.01 1.66
N ILE A 45 -9.53 -10.72 1.34
CA ILE A 45 -8.77 -9.66 2.00
C ILE A 45 -9.61 -9.17 3.17
N THR A 46 -9.08 -9.30 4.38
CA THR A 46 -9.80 -8.99 5.61
C THR A 46 -8.84 -8.65 6.75
N ALA A 47 -9.32 -7.87 7.72
CA ALA A 47 -8.62 -7.63 8.99
C ALA A 47 -8.79 -8.79 9.98
N ASP A 48 -9.80 -9.65 9.78
CA ASP A 48 -10.08 -10.80 10.66
C ASP A 48 -9.16 -11.97 10.29
N ILE A 49 -7.95 -11.94 10.84
CA ILE A 49 -6.91 -12.94 10.58
C ILE A 49 -6.76 -13.81 11.83
N PRO A 50 -6.89 -15.15 11.71
CA PRO A 50 -6.79 -16.04 12.87
C PRO A 50 -5.40 -16.02 13.49
N ASN A 51 -5.35 -16.14 14.82
CA ASN A 51 -4.13 -16.28 15.63
C ASN A 51 -3.16 -15.09 15.58
N ILE A 52 -3.66 -13.89 15.26
CA ILE A 52 -2.86 -12.67 15.28
C ILE A 52 -3.38 -11.73 16.38
N GLY A 53 -2.46 -11.15 17.15
CA GLY A 53 -2.80 -10.22 18.20
C GLY A 53 -3.23 -8.85 17.65
N GLU A 54 -4.10 -8.16 18.37
CA GLU A 54 -4.63 -6.83 17.99
C GLU A 54 -3.54 -5.80 17.70
N SER A 55 -2.39 -5.89 18.40
CA SER A 55 -1.27 -4.98 18.18
C SER A 55 -0.68 -5.07 16.77
N ALA A 56 -0.70 -6.27 16.16
CA ALA A 56 -0.22 -6.48 14.79
C ALA A 56 -1.24 -6.03 13.73
N LEU A 57 -2.52 -5.93 14.13
CA LEU A 57 -3.61 -5.46 13.26
C LEU A 57 -3.85 -3.95 13.36
N SER A 58 -3.23 -3.27 14.32
CA SER A 58 -3.47 -1.84 14.61
C SER A 58 -3.17 -0.89 13.44
N LYS A 59 -2.36 -1.34 12.48
CA LYS A 59 -1.99 -0.57 11.28
C LYS A 59 -2.90 -0.85 10.08
N LEU A 60 -3.85 -1.79 10.22
CA LEU A 60 -4.81 -2.13 9.19
C LEU A 60 -6.12 -1.38 9.40
N ASP A 61 -6.78 -1.07 8.30
CA ASP A 61 -8.15 -0.58 8.32
C ASP A 61 -9.18 -1.75 8.46
N GLU A 62 -10.46 -1.43 8.49
CA GLU A 62 -11.53 -2.42 8.63
C GLU A 62 -11.56 -3.44 7.48
N THR A 63 -11.02 -3.09 6.32
CA THR A 63 -10.95 -3.95 5.14
C THR A 63 -9.71 -4.82 5.09
N GLY A 64 -8.80 -4.65 6.05
CA GLY A 64 -7.56 -5.44 6.16
C GLY A 64 -6.38 -4.87 5.38
N MET A 65 -6.44 -3.61 4.97
CA MET A 65 -5.34 -2.94 4.28
C MET A 65 -4.67 -1.91 5.20
N VAL A 66 -3.35 -1.78 5.07
CA VAL A 66 -2.58 -0.77 5.80
C VAL A 66 -3.00 0.64 5.35
N TYR A 67 -3.10 1.59 6.29
CA TYR A 67 -3.42 2.98 5.95
C TYR A 67 -2.19 3.73 5.42
N VAL A 68 -2.44 4.71 4.56
CA VAL A 68 -1.39 5.60 4.03
C VAL A 68 -0.81 6.45 5.16
N GLY A 69 0.51 6.55 5.23
CA GLY A 69 1.25 7.22 6.30
C GLY A 69 1.67 6.29 7.45
N ALA A 70 1.29 5.01 7.44
CA ALA A 70 1.74 4.06 8.45
C ALA A 70 3.24 3.79 8.35
N GLU A 71 3.93 3.87 9.48
CA GLU A 71 5.31 3.40 9.59
C GLU A 71 5.34 1.89 9.76
N VAL A 72 6.02 1.19 8.85
CA VAL A 72 6.06 -0.26 8.80
C VAL A 72 7.47 -0.79 8.98
N GLN A 73 7.57 -1.94 9.63
CA GLN A 73 8.81 -2.65 9.90
C GLN A 73 8.75 -4.08 9.37
N ALA A 74 9.89 -4.74 9.28
CA ALA A 74 9.97 -6.12 8.85
C ALA A 74 9.02 -7.02 9.66
N GLY A 75 8.16 -7.77 8.97
CA GLY A 75 7.17 -8.66 9.56
C GLY A 75 5.78 -8.05 9.80
N ASP A 76 5.63 -6.72 9.74
CA ASP A 76 4.31 -6.06 9.80
C ASP A 76 3.42 -6.50 8.65
N ILE A 77 2.13 -6.54 8.90
CA ILE A 77 1.14 -6.91 7.88
C ILE A 77 0.79 -5.66 7.06
N LEU A 78 0.91 -5.78 5.74
CA LEU A 78 0.49 -4.73 4.79
C LEU A 78 -0.93 -4.96 4.29
N VAL A 79 -1.24 -6.23 3.97
CA VAL A 79 -2.58 -6.63 3.53
C VAL A 79 -2.92 -7.94 4.21
N GLY A 80 -3.99 -7.93 4.98
CA GLY A 80 -4.54 -9.12 5.61
C GLY A 80 -5.24 -9.97 4.56
N LYS A 81 -4.80 -11.21 4.38
CA LYS A 81 -5.40 -12.16 3.45
C LYS A 81 -5.55 -13.53 4.11
N VAL A 82 -6.69 -14.13 3.92
CA VAL A 82 -6.99 -15.47 4.40
C VAL A 82 -7.31 -16.39 3.23
N THR A 83 -6.84 -17.63 3.34
CA THR A 83 -7.08 -18.67 2.33
C THR A 83 -7.85 -19.82 2.98
N PRO A 84 -8.94 -20.31 2.38
CA PRO A 84 -9.67 -21.47 2.90
C PRO A 84 -8.79 -22.71 3.03
N LYS A 85 -8.91 -23.42 4.16
CA LYS A 85 -8.23 -24.71 4.41
C LYS A 85 -9.12 -25.88 4.04
N SER A 86 -8.51 -26.98 3.58
CA SER A 86 -9.20 -28.25 3.50
C SER A 86 -9.21 -28.95 4.88
N GLU A 87 -10.23 -29.77 5.16
CA GLU A 87 -10.33 -30.56 6.40
C GLU A 87 -9.11 -31.47 6.65
N THR A 88 -8.42 -31.86 5.59
CA THR A 88 -7.21 -32.69 5.66
C THR A 88 -5.96 -31.94 6.14
N GLN A 89 -5.99 -30.62 6.13
CA GLN A 89 -4.84 -29.77 6.55
C GLN A 89 -4.94 -29.28 7.99
N LEU A 90 -6.01 -29.65 8.71
CA LEU A 90 -6.13 -29.34 10.13
C LEU A 90 -5.14 -30.15 10.95
N SER A 91 -4.38 -29.49 11.83
CA SER A 91 -3.54 -30.17 12.80
C SER A 91 -4.41 -31.02 13.76
N PRO A 92 -3.84 -32.06 14.41
CA PRO A 92 -4.59 -32.83 15.40
C PRO A 92 -5.15 -31.97 16.53
N GLU A 93 -4.44 -30.91 16.90
CA GLU A 93 -4.83 -29.95 17.94
C GLU A 93 -6.00 -29.09 17.50
N GLU A 94 -5.98 -28.58 16.25
CA GLU A 94 -7.09 -27.83 15.65
C GLU A 94 -8.36 -28.70 15.51
N LYS A 95 -8.21 -29.99 15.15
CA LYS A 95 -9.34 -30.92 15.11
C LYS A 95 -9.95 -31.16 16.50
N LEU A 96 -9.13 -31.21 17.53
CA LEU A 96 -9.58 -31.35 18.92
C LEU A 96 -10.29 -30.10 19.39
N LEU A 97 -9.75 -28.91 19.09
CA LEU A 97 -10.35 -27.62 19.41
C LEU A 97 -11.71 -27.45 18.71
N ARG A 98 -11.80 -27.85 17.45
CA ARG A 98 -13.06 -27.86 16.70
C ARG A 98 -14.11 -28.79 17.32
N ALA A 99 -13.69 -29.98 17.80
CA ALA A 99 -14.58 -30.91 18.48
C ALA A 99 -15.10 -30.37 19.83
N ILE A 100 -14.29 -29.60 20.55
CA ILE A 100 -14.62 -29.08 21.89
C ILE A 100 -15.40 -27.74 21.80
N PHE A 101 -14.99 -26.83 20.93
CA PHE A 101 -15.49 -25.44 20.86
C PHE A 101 -16.41 -25.16 19.65
N GLY A 102 -16.71 -26.18 18.83
CA GLY A 102 -17.51 -26.04 17.64
C GLY A 102 -16.79 -25.34 16.48
N GLU A 103 -17.54 -24.89 15.45
CA GLU A 103 -17.02 -24.38 14.16
C GLU A 103 -16.14 -23.11 14.23
N LYS A 104 -15.83 -22.60 15.41
CA LYS A 104 -15.01 -21.39 15.59
C LYS A 104 -13.50 -21.59 15.46
N ALA A 105 -13.01 -22.80 15.24
CA ALA A 105 -11.62 -23.00 14.82
C ALA A 105 -11.52 -22.60 13.35
N ALA A 106 -10.76 -21.56 13.07
CA ALA A 106 -10.69 -20.91 11.77
C ALA A 106 -10.47 -21.91 10.61
N ASP A 107 -11.46 -22.04 9.73
CA ASP A 107 -11.36 -22.84 8.50
C ASP A 107 -10.45 -22.17 7.46
N VAL A 108 -9.72 -21.14 7.85
CA VAL A 108 -8.85 -20.34 7.01
C VAL A 108 -7.42 -20.30 7.52
N LYS A 109 -6.49 -20.13 6.59
CA LYS A 109 -5.05 -19.97 6.86
C LYS A 109 -4.65 -18.52 6.57
N ASP A 110 -3.83 -17.95 7.44
CA ASP A 110 -3.16 -16.66 7.18
C ASP A 110 -2.24 -16.78 5.95
N SER A 111 -2.52 -15.98 4.95
CA SER A 111 -1.71 -15.78 3.74
C SER A 111 -1.45 -14.29 3.47
N SER A 112 -1.45 -13.49 4.53
CA SER A 112 -1.27 -12.04 4.49
C SER A 112 0.05 -11.64 3.86
N LEU A 113 0.04 -10.51 3.16
CA LEU A 113 1.25 -9.86 2.67
C LEU A 113 1.94 -9.15 3.83
N ARG A 114 3.18 -9.50 4.07
CA ARG A 114 4.00 -8.91 5.14
C ARG A 114 5.21 -8.18 4.56
N VAL A 115 5.69 -7.21 5.33
CA VAL A 115 6.94 -6.49 5.02
C VAL A 115 8.11 -7.45 5.05
N PRO A 116 8.92 -7.54 3.99
CA PRO A 116 10.11 -8.38 3.95
C PRO A 116 11.15 -8.01 5.01
N SER A 117 12.03 -8.95 5.33
CA SER A 117 13.14 -8.70 6.25
C SER A 117 14.06 -7.60 5.72
N GLY A 118 14.49 -6.70 6.61
CA GLY A 118 15.40 -5.59 6.29
C GLY A 118 14.73 -4.36 5.67
N VAL A 119 13.41 -4.39 5.44
CA VAL A 119 12.67 -3.24 4.94
C VAL A 119 12.02 -2.50 6.11
N VAL A 120 12.25 -1.20 6.16
CA VAL A 120 11.61 -0.26 7.07
C VAL A 120 11.23 0.97 6.27
N GLY A 121 10.04 1.48 6.43
CA GLY A 121 9.59 2.64 5.67
C GLY A 121 8.22 3.13 6.06
N THR A 122 7.71 4.06 5.28
CA THR A 122 6.36 4.62 5.43
C THR A 122 5.53 4.29 4.20
N VAL A 123 4.31 3.88 4.40
CA VAL A 123 3.37 3.62 3.30
C VAL A 123 2.96 4.96 2.68
N ILE A 124 3.25 5.14 1.39
CA ILE A 124 2.97 6.39 0.68
C ILE A 124 1.69 6.34 -0.15
N ASP A 125 1.30 5.15 -0.61
CA ASP A 125 0.10 4.95 -1.42
C ASP A 125 -0.45 3.54 -1.26
N VAL A 126 -1.77 3.39 -1.42
CA VAL A 126 -2.49 2.10 -1.43
C VAL A 126 -3.50 2.14 -2.56
N GLN A 127 -3.37 1.21 -3.50
CA GLN A 127 -4.28 1.08 -4.65
C GLN A 127 -5.04 -0.23 -4.58
N VAL A 128 -6.34 -0.17 -4.84
CA VAL A 128 -7.22 -1.34 -4.85
C VAL A 128 -7.83 -1.51 -6.24
N PHE A 129 -7.61 -2.68 -6.82
CA PHE A 129 -8.16 -3.04 -8.13
C PHE A 129 -9.14 -4.20 -7.96
N THR A 130 -10.35 -4.02 -8.48
CA THR A 130 -11.37 -5.07 -8.53
C THR A 130 -11.61 -5.50 -9.96
N ARG A 131 -11.95 -6.79 -10.17
CA ARG A 131 -12.36 -7.28 -11.49
C ARG A 131 -13.77 -6.77 -11.82
N GLU A 132 -14.04 -6.63 -13.12
CA GLU A 132 -15.40 -6.34 -13.58
C GLU A 132 -16.40 -7.41 -13.09
N GLY A 133 -17.57 -6.98 -12.61
CA GLY A 133 -18.62 -7.87 -12.13
C GLY A 133 -18.49 -8.32 -10.66
N VAL A 134 -17.46 -7.90 -9.96
CA VAL A 134 -17.31 -8.12 -8.51
C VAL A 134 -17.82 -6.87 -7.78
N GLU A 135 -18.62 -7.06 -6.73
CA GLU A 135 -19.03 -5.96 -5.87
C GLU A 135 -17.80 -5.34 -5.20
N LYS A 136 -17.74 -4.01 -5.23
CA LYS A 136 -16.65 -3.25 -4.62
C LYS A 136 -16.94 -3.04 -3.15
N ASP A 137 -15.92 -3.28 -2.33
CA ASP A 137 -15.99 -2.96 -0.90
C ASP A 137 -16.02 -1.44 -0.69
N ALA A 138 -16.49 -1.03 0.47
CA ALA A 138 -16.60 0.38 0.84
C ALA A 138 -15.27 1.11 0.71
N ARG A 139 -14.16 0.45 1.05
CA ARG A 139 -12.81 1.02 0.95
C ARG A 139 -12.36 1.23 -0.48
N ALA A 140 -12.60 0.25 -1.36
CA ALA A 140 -12.29 0.38 -2.79
C ALA A 140 -13.05 1.55 -3.43
N ALA A 141 -14.33 1.69 -3.08
CA ALA A 141 -15.17 2.80 -3.54
C ALA A 141 -14.67 4.17 -3.04
N GLU A 142 -14.22 4.25 -1.79
CA GLU A 142 -13.64 5.46 -1.22
C GLU A 142 -12.33 5.85 -1.92
N ILE A 143 -11.41 4.90 -2.12
CA ILE A 143 -10.15 5.13 -2.83
C ILE A 143 -10.42 5.60 -4.26
N GLU A 144 -11.30 4.94 -5.00
CA GLU A 144 -11.68 5.39 -6.35
C GLU A 144 -12.26 6.81 -6.36
N LYS A 145 -13.10 7.15 -5.40
CA LYS A 145 -13.66 8.49 -5.28
C LYS A 145 -12.56 9.54 -5.06
N LEU A 146 -11.63 9.26 -4.14
CA LEU A 146 -10.49 10.16 -3.89
C LEU A 146 -9.63 10.35 -5.15
N MET A 147 -9.36 9.27 -5.89
CA MET A 147 -8.62 9.34 -7.15
C MET A 147 -9.36 10.17 -8.21
N LEU A 148 -10.67 9.96 -8.37
CA LEU A 148 -11.49 10.73 -9.29
C LEU A 148 -11.52 12.22 -8.94
N ASP A 149 -11.61 12.55 -7.67
CA ASP A 149 -11.63 13.94 -7.22
C ASP A 149 -10.26 14.60 -7.42
N ALA A 150 -9.16 13.89 -7.21
CA ALA A 150 -7.81 14.36 -7.51
C ALA A 150 -7.63 14.63 -9.01
N VAL A 151 -8.00 13.69 -9.89
CA VAL A 151 -7.91 13.85 -11.34
C VAL A 151 -8.79 15.00 -11.84
N LYS A 152 -10.02 15.15 -11.31
CA LYS A 152 -10.88 16.30 -11.66
C LYS A 152 -10.24 17.61 -11.29
N LYS A 153 -9.66 17.72 -10.09
CA LYS A 153 -8.96 18.92 -9.66
C LYS A 153 -7.78 19.25 -10.57
N ASP A 154 -6.99 18.26 -10.94
CA ASP A 154 -5.83 18.45 -11.83
C ASP A 154 -6.27 18.92 -13.21
N ILE A 155 -7.36 18.38 -13.77
CA ILE A 155 -7.95 18.81 -15.04
C ILE A 155 -8.46 20.24 -14.95
N ASP A 156 -9.15 20.60 -13.88
CA ASP A 156 -9.68 21.95 -13.66
C ASP A 156 -8.54 22.97 -13.53
N ASP A 157 -7.48 22.63 -12.82
CA ASP A 157 -6.29 23.48 -12.69
C ASP A 157 -5.56 23.63 -14.02
N GLU A 158 -5.38 22.57 -14.80
CA GLU A 158 -4.78 22.62 -16.13
C GLU A 158 -5.63 23.49 -17.08
N TRP A 159 -6.94 23.33 -17.04
CA TRP A 159 -7.87 24.13 -17.81
C TRP A 159 -7.79 25.63 -17.47
N ARG A 160 -7.76 25.96 -16.18
CA ARG A 160 -7.60 27.33 -15.70
C ARG A 160 -6.29 27.95 -16.20
N VAL A 161 -5.17 27.24 -16.05
CA VAL A 161 -3.86 27.73 -16.51
C VAL A 161 -3.86 27.99 -18.02
N ARG A 162 -4.48 27.09 -18.80
CA ARG A 162 -4.63 27.27 -20.27
C ARG A 162 -5.48 28.47 -20.60
N GLN A 163 -6.61 28.65 -19.93
CA GLN A 163 -7.49 29.81 -20.12
C GLN A 163 -6.77 31.14 -19.81
N GLU A 164 -6.11 31.21 -18.66
CA GLU A 164 -5.36 32.42 -18.28
C GLU A 164 -4.25 32.77 -19.30
N SER A 165 -3.55 31.75 -19.78
CA SER A 165 -2.52 31.92 -20.81
C SER A 165 -3.11 32.46 -22.12
N VAL A 166 -4.22 31.87 -22.59
CA VAL A 166 -4.89 32.28 -23.84
C VAL A 166 -5.45 33.70 -23.72
N TYR A 167 -6.19 33.97 -22.64
CA TYR A 167 -6.77 35.28 -22.40
C TYR A 167 -5.69 36.38 -22.23
N GLY A 168 -4.60 36.04 -21.54
CA GLY A 168 -3.46 36.95 -21.42
C GLY A 168 -2.82 37.29 -22.78
N ARG A 169 -2.73 36.30 -23.69
CA ARG A 169 -2.23 36.52 -25.06
C ARG A 169 -3.19 37.36 -25.89
N VAL A 170 -4.47 37.04 -25.83
CA VAL A 170 -5.52 37.81 -26.53
C VAL A 170 -5.57 39.26 -26.01
N SER A 171 -5.55 39.43 -24.70
CA SER A 171 -5.50 40.75 -24.08
C SER A 171 -4.31 41.59 -24.58
N LYS A 172 -3.11 40.98 -24.62
CA LYS A 172 -1.90 41.67 -25.15
C LYS A 172 -2.03 42.06 -26.63
N LEU A 173 -2.76 41.28 -27.42
CA LEU A 173 -3.00 41.61 -28.84
C LEU A 173 -4.04 42.71 -29.04
N LEU A 174 -5.02 42.83 -28.14
CA LEU A 174 -6.12 43.79 -28.24
C LEU A 174 -5.80 45.15 -27.60
N ILE A 175 -5.11 45.13 -26.45
CA ILE A 175 -4.77 46.35 -25.72
C ILE A 175 -3.65 47.08 -26.48
N GLY A 176 -3.93 48.33 -26.90
CA GLY A 176 -2.99 49.20 -27.59
C GLY A 176 -2.99 49.11 -29.13
N ASN A 177 -3.74 48.16 -29.71
CA ASN A 177 -3.92 48.09 -31.16
C ASN A 177 -5.25 48.75 -31.56
N LYS A 178 -5.20 49.63 -32.61
CA LYS A 178 -6.43 50.13 -33.23
C LYS A 178 -7.07 48.99 -34.01
N LEU A 179 -8.32 48.71 -33.72
CA LEU A 179 -9.13 47.83 -34.55
C LEU A 179 -9.35 48.53 -35.91
N ALA A 180 -9.00 47.88 -36.99
CA ALA A 180 -9.21 48.33 -38.35
C ALA A 180 -10.68 48.27 -38.74
#